data_f90fd3b6f218ec09a6298ff1d01fdc2a
#
_entry.id   f90fd3b6f218ec09a6298ff1d01fdc2a
#
_cell.length_a   1.000
_cell.length_b   1.000
_cell.length_c   1.000
_cell.angle_alpha   90.00
_cell.angle_beta   90.00
_cell.angle_gamma   90.00
#
_symmetry.space_group_name_H-M   'P 1'
#
loop_
_entity.id
_entity.type
_entity.pdbx_description
1 polymer ?
#
loop_
_entity_poly.entity_id
_entity_poly.type
_entity_poly.pdbx_seq_one_letter_code
_entity_poly.pdbx_strand_id
1 'polypeptide(L)'
;DPHIIEKLRQQGAMPHLDALARQGCLCALPSTIPPTTFPAWTSFFTGTTPSVHGVTDFTVRRGYAVRFTGAGQRRTTTFLRHLSNCGSSVGAAWFPATYPPESVDGWQVSGWDSPVTDRGDASFVFPPPLHRELLSQFGRDHLQFNAIDEFADRPGWYEDAAAALVRRVHRRAQMAAWLLAHHPVDVAAFYFGETDTVAHHFFACHDPQSPRRPAQVSPTAAAAVENVYRAVDEALGLLQQTVSSDTAIIVVSDHGSSGNSDIVVH
;
A
#
# COMPACT_ATOMS: atom_id res chain seq x y z
N ASP A 1 12.52 0.64 -0.23
CA ASP A 1 13.95 0.86 -0.51
C ASP A 1 14.72 -0.43 -0.20
N PRO A 2 15.43 -1.04 -1.18
CA PRO A 2 16.15 -2.30 -0.99
C PRO A 2 17.31 -2.19 0.01
N HIS A 3 17.94 -1.02 0.13
CA HIS A 3 19.06 -0.83 1.06
C HIS A 3 18.57 -0.80 2.53
N ILE A 4 17.40 -0.21 2.79
CA ILE A 4 16.77 -0.23 4.11
C ILE A 4 16.36 -1.65 4.48
N ILE A 5 15.74 -2.38 3.56
CA ILE A 5 15.34 -3.79 3.77
C ILE A 5 16.57 -4.63 4.09
N GLU A 6 17.62 -4.54 3.30
CA GLU A 6 18.84 -5.35 3.49
C GLU A 6 19.50 -5.04 4.84
N LYS A 7 19.62 -3.75 5.19
CA LYS A 7 20.13 -3.33 6.50
C LYS A 7 19.32 -3.93 7.66
N LEU A 8 17.99 -3.83 7.59
CA LEU A 8 17.11 -4.32 8.65
C LEU A 8 17.12 -5.86 8.74
N ARG A 9 17.22 -6.56 7.62
CA ARG A 9 17.39 -8.02 7.59
C ARG A 9 18.69 -8.44 8.25
N GLN A 10 19.82 -7.79 7.93
CA GLN A 10 21.13 -8.05 8.55
C GLN A 10 21.12 -7.81 10.06
N GLN A 11 20.33 -6.86 10.52
CA GLN A 11 20.12 -6.59 11.95
C GLN A 11 19.14 -7.55 12.63
N GLY A 12 18.53 -8.48 11.90
CA GLY A 12 17.47 -9.35 12.42
C GLY A 12 16.16 -8.63 12.75
N ALA A 13 15.97 -7.42 12.21
CA ALA A 13 14.82 -6.57 12.49
C ALA A 13 13.63 -6.79 11.55
N MET A 14 13.76 -7.68 10.57
CA MET A 14 12.71 -8.14 9.66
C MET A 14 12.72 -9.67 9.56
N PRO A 15 12.41 -10.38 10.66
CA PRO A 15 12.55 -11.84 10.72
C PRO A 15 11.57 -12.59 9.81
N HIS A 16 10.36 -12.05 9.59
CA HIS A 16 9.34 -12.71 8.78
C HIS A 16 9.67 -12.65 7.28
N LEU A 17 10.09 -11.49 6.79
CA LEU A 17 10.56 -11.35 5.42
C LEU A 17 11.84 -12.15 5.17
N ASP A 18 12.77 -12.16 6.15
CA ASP A 18 14.00 -12.93 6.03
C ASP A 18 13.72 -14.44 5.96
N ALA A 19 12.77 -14.94 6.76
CA ALA A 19 12.34 -16.32 6.70
C ALA A 19 11.75 -16.70 5.32
N LEU A 20 10.88 -15.85 4.75
CA LEU A 20 10.36 -16.05 3.40
C LEU A 20 11.47 -16.05 2.34
N ALA A 21 12.40 -15.10 2.43
CA ALA A 21 13.51 -15.00 1.49
C ALA A 21 14.44 -16.21 1.53
N ARG A 22 14.63 -16.84 2.70
CA ARG A 22 15.42 -18.07 2.87
C ARG A 22 14.70 -19.32 2.35
N GLN A 23 13.38 -19.36 2.42
CA GLN A 23 12.56 -20.49 1.96
C GLN A 23 12.19 -20.38 0.48
N GLY A 24 12.23 -19.16 -0.06
CA GLY A 24 11.79 -18.85 -1.41
C GLY A 24 12.89 -18.23 -2.27
N CYS A 25 12.52 -17.23 -3.03
CA CYS A 25 13.40 -16.50 -3.93
C CYS A 25 13.25 -14.99 -3.71
N LEU A 26 14.37 -14.30 -3.56
CA LEU A 26 14.42 -12.84 -3.54
C LEU A 26 15.07 -12.36 -4.85
N CYS A 27 14.35 -11.52 -5.60
CA CYS A 27 14.83 -11.00 -6.87
C CYS A 27 14.54 -9.50 -7.01
N ALA A 28 15.39 -8.84 -7.80
CA ALA A 28 15.11 -7.48 -8.25
C ALA A 28 14.00 -7.51 -9.30
N LEU A 29 13.02 -6.62 -9.12
CA LEU A 29 11.93 -6.41 -10.06
C LEU A 29 12.05 -4.99 -10.64
N PRO A 30 12.37 -4.82 -11.94
CA PRO A 30 12.31 -3.51 -12.57
C PRO A 30 10.90 -2.95 -12.54
N SER A 31 10.76 -1.69 -12.13
CA SER A 31 9.47 -1.01 -12.14
C SER A 31 9.01 -0.65 -13.55
N THR A 32 7.79 -0.14 -13.67
CA THR A 32 7.24 0.38 -14.92
C THR A 32 7.93 1.68 -15.36
N ILE A 33 7.65 2.11 -16.57
CA ILE A 33 8.01 3.45 -17.07
C ILE A 33 6.69 4.19 -17.40
N PRO A 34 6.35 5.25 -16.65
CA PRO A 34 7.07 5.82 -15.50
C PRO A 34 7.00 4.93 -14.25
N PRO A 35 7.99 5.02 -13.32
CA PRO A 35 8.02 4.24 -12.08
C PRO A 35 7.21 4.93 -10.99
N THR A 36 5.92 5.08 -11.20
CA THR A 36 4.98 5.75 -10.30
C THR A 36 3.87 4.80 -9.87
N THR A 37 3.31 5.05 -8.71
CA THR A 37 2.38 4.18 -7.99
C THR A 37 1.19 3.69 -8.84
N PHE A 38 0.46 4.60 -9.49
CA PHE A 38 -0.75 4.22 -10.22
C PHE A 38 -0.46 3.38 -11.48
N PRO A 39 0.49 3.76 -12.36
CA PRO A 39 0.92 2.93 -13.46
C PRO A 39 1.45 1.56 -13.02
N ALA A 40 2.28 1.53 -11.98
CA ALA A 40 2.92 0.29 -11.54
C ALA A 40 1.90 -0.69 -10.93
N TRP A 41 1.02 -0.25 -10.04
CA TRP A 41 -0.03 -1.12 -9.51
C TRP A 41 -1.07 -1.53 -10.56
N THR A 42 -1.36 -0.65 -11.53
CA THR A 42 -2.22 -1.05 -12.65
C THR A 42 -1.53 -2.11 -13.50
N SER A 43 -0.23 -2.00 -13.74
CA SER A 43 0.55 -3.04 -14.43
C SER A 43 0.56 -4.35 -13.66
N PHE A 44 0.71 -4.31 -12.34
CA PHE A 44 0.60 -5.48 -11.47
C PHE A 44 -0.75 -6.18 -11.65
N PHE A 45 -1.86 -5.44 -11.58
CA PHE A 45 -3.20 -6.01 -11.71
C PHE A 45 -3.54 -6.52 -13.10
N THR A 46 -2.93 -5.97 -14.15
CA THR A 46 -3.31 -6.29 -15.54
C THR A 46 -2.32 -7.15 -16.28
N GLY A 47 -1.09 -7.32 -15.74
CA GLY A 47 -0.01 -7.98 -16.45
C GLY A 47 0.42 -7.28 -17.74
N THR A 48 0.09 -5.98 -17.89
CA THR A 48 0.37 -5.21 -19.10
C THR A 48 1.11 -3.90 -18.78
N THR A 49 1.75 -3.31 -19.77
CA THR A 49 2.48 -2.05 -19.61
C THR A 49 1.55 -0.83 -19.59
N PRO A 50 1.99 0.33 -19.05
CA PRO A 50 1.20 1.57 -19.04
C PRO A 50 0.67 1.99 -20.41
N SER A 51 1.40 1.75 -21.49
CA SER A 51 0.94 2.03 -22.85
C SER A 51 -0.26 1.18 -23.29
N VAL A 52 -0.39 -0.02 -22.75
CA VAL A 52 -1.48 -0.97 -23.06
C VAL A 52 -2.67 -0.71 -22.16
N HIS A 53 -2.50 -0.70 -20.84
CA HIS A 53 -3.61 -0.50 -19.91
C HIS A 53 -4.08 0.96 -19.82
N GLY A 54 -3.32 1.93 -20.32
CA GLY A 54 -3.71 3.33 -20.47
C GLY A 54 -3.65 4.20 -19.21
N VAL A 55 -3.16 3.67 -18.10
CA VAL A 55 -2.93 4.43 -16.85
C VAL A 55 -1.46 4.83 -16.81
N THR A 56 -1.18 6.11 -16.97
CA THR A 56 0.20 6.67 -17.10
C THR A 56 0.55 7.67 -16.02
N ASP A 57 -0.46 8.12 -15.21
CA ASP A 57 -0.28 9.14 -14.18
C ASP A 57 -1.36 8.98 -13.08
N PHE A 58 -1.16 9.64 -11.95
CA PHE A 58 -2.13 9.77 -10.86
C PHE A 58 -3.42 10.43 -11.29
N THR A 59 -3.34 11.34 -12.24
CA THR A 59 -4.47 12.14 -12.69
C THR A 59 -4.72 12.02 -14.18
N VAL A 60 -5.99 12.21 -14.55
CA VAL A 60 -6.42 12.37 -15.94
C VAL A 60 -7.03 13.76 -16.12
N ARG A 61 -6.57 14.46 -17.17
CA ARG A 61 -7.11 15.76 -17.54
C ARG A 61 -8.14 15.60 -18.68
N ARG A 62 -9.31 16.21 -18.49
CA ARG A 62 -10.32 16.37 -19.56
C ARG A 62 -10.71 17.85 -19.65
N GLY A 63 -10.16 18.56 -20.62
CA GLY A 63 -10.25 20.02 -20.69
C GLY A 63 -9.59 20.67 -19.48
N TYR A 64 -10.33 21.45 -18.70
CA TYR A 64 -9.86 22.07 -17.46
C TYR A 64 -10.09 21.20 -16.20
N ALA A 65 -10.84 20.12 -16.32
CA ALA A 65 -11.09 19.24 -15.20
C ALA A 65 -9.93 18.24 -15.01
N VAL A 66 -9.44 18.16 -13.77
CA VAL A 66 -8.45 17.18 -13.34
C VAL A 66 -9.13 16.24 -12.34
N ARG A 67 -8.96 14.94 -12.52
CA ARG A 67 -9.51 13.90 -11.64
C ARG A 67 -8.46 12.84 -11.39
N PHE A 68 -8.53 12.17 -10.24
CA PHE A 68 -7.74 10.97 -10.01
C PHE A 68 -8.06 9.90 -11.05
N THR A 69 -7.03 9.20 -11.46
CA THR A 69 -7.15 8.01 -12.29
C THR A 69 -7.73 6.87 -11.44
N GLY A 70 -8.78 6.26 -11.89
CA GLY A 70 -9.42 5.14 -11.20
C GLY A 70 -9.61 3.94 -12.12
N ALA A 71 -10.31 2.91 -11.64
CA ALA A 71 -10.56 1.66 -12.39
C ALA A 71 -11.19 1.89 -13.76
N GLY A 72 -12.02 2.93 -13.90
CA GLY A 72 -12.73 3.26 -15.17
C GLY A 72 -11.84 3.78 -16.30
N GLN A 73 -10.58 4.18 -16.04
CA GLN A 73 -9.61 4.59 -17.05
C GLN A 73 -8.82 3.40 -17.62
N ARG A 74 -8.78 2.29 -16.90
CA ARG A 74 -8.07 1.09 -17.30
C ARG A 74 -8.73 0.45 -18.53
N ARG A 75 -7.91 0.12 -19.53
CA ARG A 75 -8.34 -0.45 -20.82
C ARG A 75 -8.27 -1.97 -20.86
N THR A 76 -7.69 -2.59 -19.83
CA THR A 76 -7.43 -4.02 -19.77
C THR A 76 -8.08 -4.63 -18.54
N THR A 77 -8.39 -5.92 -18.61
CA THR A 77 -8.96 -6.70 -17.50
C THR A 77 -7.88 -6.98 -16.44
N THR A 78 -8.26 -6.97 -15.17
CA THR A 78 -7.39 -7.35 -14.07
C THR A 78 -7.29 -8.86 -13.94
N PHE A 79 -6.19 -9.34 -13.31
CA PHE A 79 -6.09 -10.75 -12.95
C PHE A 79 -7.19 -11.18 -11.97
N LEU A 80 -7.66 -10.28 -11.10
CA LEU A 80 -8.78 -10.55 -10.18
C LEU A 80 -10.04 -10.92 -10.97
N ARG A 81 -10.42 -10.09 -11.94
CA ARG A 81 -11.57 -10.35 -12.81
C ARG A 81 -11.36 -11.62 -13.63
N HIS A 82 -10.15 -11.83 -14.14
CA HIS A 82 -9.84 -13.00 -14.95
C HIS A 82 -9.97 -14.29 -14.12
N LEU A 83 -9.38 -14.34 -12.93
CA LEU A 83 -9.48 -15.48 -12.02
C LEU A 83 -10.93 -15.73 -11.58
N SER A 84 -11.66 -14.67 -11.23
CA SER A 84 -13.08 -14.77 -10.89
C SER A 84 -13.91 -15.37 -12.04
N ASN A 85 -13.66 -14.96 -13.27
CA ASN A 85 -14.32 -15.53 -14.45
C ASN A 85 -13.94 -17.01 -14.70
N CYS A 86 -12.80 -17.46 -14.19
CA CYS A 86 -12.35 -18.83 -14.26
C CYS A 86 -12.82 -19.69 -13.05
N GLY A 87 -13.62 -19.11 -12.15
CA GLY A 87 -14.20 -19.81 -11.00
C GLY A 87 -13.35 -19.80 -9.74
N SER A 88 -12.28 -18.97 -9.66
CA SER A 88 -11.51 -18.77 -8.44
C SER A 88 -12.06 -17.58 -7.67
N SER A 89 -12.17 -17.74 -6.35
CA SER A 89 -12.50 -16.65 -5.44
C SER A 89 -11.30 -15.73 -5.22
N VAL A 90 -11.54 -14.40 -5.19
CA VAL A 90 -10.47 -13.42 -5.11
C VAL A 90 -10.77 -12.29 -4.13
N GLY A 91 -9.73 -11.80 -3.45
CA GLY A 91 -9.83 -10.65 -2.56
C GLY A 91 -8.70 -9.64 -2.83
N ALA A 92 -9.03 -8.34 -2.79
CA ALA A 92 -8.00 -7.30 -2.85
C ALA A 92 -8.39 -6.11 -1.98
N ALA A 93 -7.42 -5.56 -1.23
CA ALA A 93 -7.69 -4.41 -0.39
C ALA A 93 -6.62 -3.31 -0.50
N TRP A 94 -7.12 -2.07 -0.57
CA TRP A 94 -6.42 -0.79 -0.42
C TRP A 94 -5.50 -0.38 -1.57
N PHE A 95 -5.46 -1.13 -2.65
CA PHE A 95 -4.65 -0.75 -3.81
C PHE A 95 -5.15 0.55 -4.46
N PRO A 96 -4.24 1.46 -4.82
CA PRO A 96 -4.60 2.66 -5.54
C PRO A 96 -5.11 2.34 -6.96
N ALA A 97 -5.83 3.28 -7.56
CA ALA A 97 -6.46 3.18 -8.89
C ALA A 97 -7.46 2.01 -9.03
N THR A 98 -8.05 1.54 -7.92
CA THR A 98 -9.03 0.44 -7.90
C THR A 98 -10.47 0.88 -7.67
N TYR A 99 -10.74 2.17 -7.53
CA TYR A 99 -12.10 2.70 -7.40
C TYR A 99 -12.74 2.98 -8.78
N PRO A 100 -14.02 2.62 -9.02
CA PRO A 100 -14.85 1.77 -8.17
C PRO A 100 -14.36 0.31 -8.15
N PRO A 101 -14.68 -0.46 -7.08
CA PRO A 101 -14.30 -1.87 -6.99
C PRO A 101 -14.93 -2.70 -8.09
N GLU A 102 -14.26 -3.75 -8.49
CA GLU A 102 -14.79 -4.71 -9.47
C GLU A 102 -15.75 -5.68 -8.78
N SER A 103 -16.80 -6.07 -9.50
CA SER A 103 -17.66 -7.18 -9.07
C SER A 103 -16.95 -8.50 -9.39
N VAL A 104 -16.43 -9.18 -8.37
CA VAL A 104 -15.67 -10.44 -8.47
C VAL A 104 -16.32 -11.52 -7.61
N ASP A 105 -15.94 -12.76 -7.82
CA ASP A 105 -16.25 -13.82 -6.85
C ASP A 105 -15.34 -13.65 -5.64
N GLY A 106 -15.87 -13.06 -4.57
CA GLY A 106 -15.14 -12.67 -3.38
C GLY A 106 -15.33 -11.21 -2.98
N TRP A 107 -14.24 -10.46 -2.75
CA TRP A 107 -14.36 -9.10 -2.22
C TRP A 107 -13.25 -8.15 -2.72
N GLN A 108 -13.59 -6.86 -2.71
CA GLN A 108 -12.64 -5.79 -2.98
C GLN A 108 -12.90 -4.57 -2.10
N VAL A 109 -11.84 -4.03 -1.51
CA VAL A 109 -11.82 -2.73 -0.82
C VAL A 109 -10.89 -1.81 -1.61
N SER A 110 -11.43 -0.79 -2.26
CA SER A 110 -10.67 0.15 -3.08
C SER A 110 -9.69 0.99 -2.24
N GLY A 111 -8.71 1.60 -2.90
CA GLY A 111 -7.63 2.32 -2.26
C GLY A 111 -8.01 3.70 -1.71
N TRP A 112 -7.01 4.38 -1.18
CA TRP A 112 -7.09 5.69 -0.54
C TRP A 112 -7.53 6.83 -1.48
N ASP A 113 -7.34 6.65 -2.77
CA ASP A 113 -7.76 7.56 -3.84
C ASP A 113 -9.26 7.52 -4.14
N SER A 114 -10.02 6.71 -3.38
CA SER A 114 -11.47 6.63 -3.53
C SER A 114 -12.14 7.90 -2.97
N PRO A 115 -12.96 8.60 -3.77
CA PRO A 115 -13.50 9.93 -3.41
C PRO A 115 -14.57 9.89 -2.30
N VAL A 116 -14.91 8.71 -1.81
CA VAL A 116 -16.04 8.48 -0.90
C VAL A 116 -15.61 7.96 0.48
N THR A 117 -14.31 7.71 0.69
CA THR A 117 -13.80 7.17 1.96
C THR A 117 -14.16 8.04 3.17
N ASP A 118 -14.10 9.37 3.04
CA ASP A 118 -14.39 10.31 4.13
C ASP A 118 -15.89 10.45 4.43
N ARG A 119 -16.74 10.02 3.49
CA ARG A 119 -18.21 10.15 3.62
C ARG A 119 -18.87 8.94 4.27
N GLY A 120 -18.12 7.86 4.49
CA GLY A 120 -18.67 6.60 4.99
C GLY A 120 -19.59 5.89 3.98
N ASP A 121 -19.48 6.23 2.71
CA ASP A 121 -20.22 5.60 1.62
C ASP A 121 -19.65 4.20 1.33
N ALA A 122 -20.53 3.21 1.13
CA ALA A 122 -20.15 1.83 0.85
C ALA A 122 -19.61 1.59 -0.56
N SER A 123 -19.63 2.59 -1.44
CA SER A 123 -19.34 2.42 -2.87
C SER A 123 -17.90 2.05 -3.20
N PHE A 124 -16.99 2.12 -2.23
CA PHE A 124 -15.59 1.67 -2.39
C PHE A 124 -15.35 0.23 -1.92
N VAL A 125 -16.39 -0.47 -1.44
CA VAL A 125 -16.32 -1.86 -0.97
C VAL A 125 -17.26 -2.74 -1.79
N PHE A 126 -16.76 -3.86 -2.25
CA PHE A 126 -17.55 -4.91 -2.87
C PHE A 126 -17.35 -6.24 -2.12
N PRO A 127 -18.40 -7.02 -1.84
CA PRO A 127 -19.82 -6.64 -2.00
C PRO A 127 -20.26 -5.61 -0.94
N PRO A 128 -21.33 -4.82 -1.18
CA PRO A 128 -21.75 -3.76 -0.27
C PRO A 128 -22.03 -4.20 1.18
N PRO A 129 -22.53 -5.42 1.48
CA PRO A 129 -22.68 -5.89 2.86
C PRO A 129 -21.37 -5.92 3.66
N LEU A 130 -20.24 -6.24 3.03
CA LEU A 130 -18.93 -6.28 3.67
C LEU A 130 -18.54 -4.94 4.31
N HIS A 131 -18.96 -3.82 3.72
CA HIS A 131 -18.73 -2.50 4.31
C HIS A 131 -19.31 -2.37 5.72
N ARG A 132 -20.53 -2.88 5.94
CA ARG A 132 -21.18 -2.85 7.26
C ARG A 132 -20.47 -3.74 8.29
N GLU A 133 -19.96 -4.88 7.85
CA GLU A 133 -19.19 -5.79 8.70
C GLU A 133 -17.88 -5.13 9.14
N LEU A 134 -17.14 -4.54 8.18
CA LEU A 134 -15.93 -3.80 8.48
C LEU A 134 -16.16 -2.62 9.42
N LEU A 135 -17.26 -1.85 9.22
CA LEU A 135 -17.66 -0.77 10.12
C LEU A 135 -17.96 -1.28 11.54
N SER A 136 -18.67 -2.40 11.65
CA SER A 136 -19.01 -3.01 12.93
C SER A 136 -17.79 -3.50 13.68
N GLN A 137 -16.85 -4.12 12.98
CA GLN A 137 -15.66 -4.75 13.56
C GLN A 137 -14.56 -3.75 13.89
N PHE A 138 -14.34 -2.76 13.03
CA PHE A 138 -13.15 -1.88 13.09
C PHE A 138 -13.49 -0.39 13.31
N GLY A 139 -14.77 -0.05 13.31
CA GLY A 139 -15.22 1.35 13.42
C GLY A 139 -14.94 2.15 12.14
N ARG A 140 -15.19 3.46 12.18
CA ARG A 140 -14.99 4.35 11.01
C ARG A 140 -13.53 4.60 10.67
N ASP A 141 -12.63 4.46 11.62
CA ASP A 141 -11.21 4.77 11.42
C ASP A 141 -10.50 3.86 10.39
N HIS A 142 -11.10 2.70 10.03
CA HIS A 142 -10.57 1.86 8.97
C HIS A 142 -10.76 2.46 7.58
N LEU A 143 -11.72 3.40 7.44
CA LEU A 143 -12.02 4.11 6.22
C LEU A 143 -11.20 5.41 6.07
N GLN A 144 -10.63 5.88 7.20
CA GLN A 144 -9.87 7.12 7.20
C GLN A 144 -8.44 6.85 6.75
N PHE A 145 -8.20 7.14 5.50
CA PHE A 145 -6.88 7.45 5.02
C PHE A 145 -6.56 8.88 5.46
N ASN A 146 -6.25 9.06 6.76
CA ASN A 146 -5.87 10.37 7.25
C ASN A 146 -4.73 10.89 6.39
N ALA A 147 -4.98 11.97 5.68
CA ALA A 147 -3.95 12.68 4.95
C ALA A 147 -2.92 13.15 5.98
N ILE A 148 -1.82 12.42 6.07
CA ILE A 148 -0.71 12.76 6.99
C ILE A 148 -0.20 14.16 6.68
N ASP A 149 -0.34 14.60 5.42
CA ASP A 149 0.04 15.92 4.94
C ASP A 149 -0.82 17.07 5.47
N GLU A 150 -2.05 16.80 5.88
CA GLU A 150 -3.07 17.83 6.16
C GLU A 150 -2.68 18.80 7.28
N PHE A 151 -1.68 18.43 8.10
CA PHE A 151 -1.21 19.22 9.24
C PHE A 151 0.32 19.24 9.37
N ALA A 152 1.04 19.12 8.25
CA ALA A 152 2.50 19.00 8.22
C ALA A 152 3.26 20.13 8.93
N ASP A 153 2.68 21.33 9.01
CA ASP A 153 3.33 22.50 9.60
C ASP A 153 3.06 22.67 11.12
N ARG A 154 2.22 21.81 11.72
CA ARG A 154 1.94 21.96 13.16
C ARG A 154 3.08 21.43 14.03
N PRO A 155 3.35 22.05 15.19
CA PRO A 155 4.30 21.52 16.16
C PRO A 155 3.96 20.08 16.59
N GLY A 156 4.97 19.20 16.66
CA GLY A 156 4.80 17.78 17.03
C GLY A 156 4.28 16.89 15.90
N TRP A 157 4.11 17.42 14.70
CA TRP A 157 3.59 16.65 13.56
C TRP A 157 4.42 15.40 13.25
N TYR A 158 5.75 15.49 13.29
CA TYR A 158 6.62 14.34 13.01
C TYR A 158 6.37 13.17 13.96
N GLU A 159 6.22 13.43 15.25
CA GLU A 159 5.97 12.41 16.26
C GLU A 159 4.59 11.76 16.06
N ASP A 160 3.56 12.59 15.84
CA ASP A 160 2.20 12.15 15.62
C ASP A 160 2.08 11.33 14.32
N ALA A 161 2.71 11.79 13.23
CA ALA A 161 2.68 11.14 11.93
C ALA A 161 3.43 9.80 11.94
N ALA A 162 4.63 9.75 12.56
CA ALA A 162 5.37 8.51 12.70
C ALA A 162 4.57 7.44 13.46
N ALA A 163 3.97 7.83 14.61
CA ALA A 163 3.13 6.93 15.38
C ALA A 163 1.85 6.51 14.63
N ALA A 164 1.24 7.43 13.87
CA ALA A 164 0.05 7.14 13.07
C ALA A 164 0.33 6.13 11.95
N LEU A 165 1.48 6.23 11.28
CA LEU A 165 1.89 5.29 10.23
C LEU A 165 2.02 3.87 10.77
N VAL A 166 2.71 3.69 11.88
CA VAL A 166 2.86 2.36 12.52
C VAL A 166 1.49 1.81 12.94
N ARG A 167 0.67 2.61 13.62
CA ARG A 167 -0.70 2.19 13.99
C ARG A 167 -1.54 1.78 12.77
N ARG A 168 -1.39 2.49 11.65
CA ARG A 168 -2.13 2.20 10.41
C ARG A 168 -1.70 0.86 9.80
N VAL A 169 -0.41 0.55 9.79
CA VAL A 169 0.09 -0.77 9.36
C VAL A 169 -0.53 -1.88 10.20
N HIS A 170 -0.45 -1.78 11.53
CA HIS A 170 -1.00 -2.81 12.43
C HIS A 170 -2.51 -2.99 12.25
N ARG A 171 -3.24 -1.89 12.09
CA ARG A 171 -4.69 -1.94 11.88
C ARG A 171 -5.05 -2.60 10.55
N ARG A 172 -4.35 -2.28 9.47
CA ARG A 172 -4.52 -2.95 8.18
C ARG A 172 -4.19 -4.43 8.27
N ALA A 173 -3.14 -4.79 8.98
CA ALA A 173 -2.79 -6.19 9.21
C ALA A 173 -3.91 -6.95 9.93
N GLN A 174 -4.49 -6.37 10.98
CA GLN A 174 -5.64 -6.94 11.70
C GLN A 174 -6.87 -7.10 10.79
N MET A 175 -7.16 -6.10 9.96
CA MET A 175 -8.27 -6.18 9.00
C MET A 175 -8.00 -7.23 7.92
N ALA A 176 -6.79 -7.31 7.40
CA ALA A 176 -6.42 -8.33 6.42
C ALA A 176 -6.54 -9.75 7.00
N ALA A 177 -6.05 -9.97 8.21
CA ALA A 177 -6.20 -11.24 8.92
C ALA A 177 -7.68 -11.57 9.17
N TRP A 178 -8.49 -10.60 9.56
CA TRP A 178 -9.93 -10.79 9.73
C TRP A 178 -10.63 -11.13 8.41
N LEU A 179 -10.30 -10.43 7.32
CA LEU A 179 -10.84 -10.74 5.99
C LEU A 179 -10.49 -12.17 5.56
N LEU A 180 -9.25 -12.59 5.73
CA LEU A 180 -8.82 -13.95 5.40
C LEU A 180 -9.55 -15.02 6.24
N ALA A 181 -9.80 -14.73 7.51
CA ALA A 181 -10.46 -15.68 8.42
C ALA A 181 -11.98 -15.79 8.21
N HIS A 182 -12.66 -14.69 7.86
CA HIS A 182 -14.13 -14.62 7.77
C HIS A 182 -14.66 -14.63 6.34
N HIS A 183 -13.84 -14.21 5.38
CA HIS A 183 -14.15 -14.19 3.95
C HIS A 183 -13.00 -14.83 3.15
N PRO A 184 -12.71 -16.12 3.40
CA PRO A 184 -11.59 -16.81 2.74
C PRO A 184 -11.76 -16.82 1.22
N VAL A 185 -10.65 -16.70 0.52
CA VAL A 185 -10.58 -16.69 -0.96
C VAL A 185 -9.35 -17.48 -1.42
N ASP A 186 -9.37 -17.92 -2.67
CA ASP A 186 -8.24 -18.65 -3.25
C ASP A 186 -7.02 -17.76 -3.49
N VAL A 187 -7.25 -16.47 -3.83
CA VAL A 187 -6.19 -15.50 -4.04
C VAL A 187 -6.53 -14.18 -3.34
N ALA A 188 -5.68 -13.75 -2.42
CA ALA A 188 -5.82 -12.47 -1.72
C ALA A 188 -4.62 -11.55 -1.97
N ALA A 189 -4.86 -10.25 -2.12
CA ALA A 189 -3.84 -9.23 -2.25
C ALA A 189 -4.10 -8.04 -1.29
N PHE A 190 -3.06 -7.58 -0.59
CA PHE A 190 -3.14 -6.48 0.37
C PHE A 190 -2.06 -5.44 0.09
N TYR A 191 -2.42 -4.17 0.15
CA TYR A 191 -1.51 -3.05 -0.06
C TYR A 191 -1.17 -2.35 1.25
N PHE A 192 0.13 -2.18 1.50
CA PHE A 192 0.69 -1.44 2.62
C PHE A 192 1.51 -0.27 2.07
N GLY A 193 0.88 0.88 1.88
CA GLY A 193 1.53 2.07 1.31
C GLY A 193 2.31 2.91 2.32
N GLU A 194 2.39 2.47 3.58
CA GLU A 194 3.03 3.23 4.65
C GLU A 194 4.54 3.34 4.46
N THR A 195 5.18 2.38 3.79
CA THR A 195 6.61 2.43 3.45
C THR A 195 6.92 3.54 2.45
N ASP A 196 6.03 3.78 1.50
CA ASP A 196 6.13 4.90 0.56
C ASP A 196 5.87 6.23 1.28
N THR A 197 4.78 6.31 2.03
CA THR A 197 4.42 7.52 2.78
C THR A 197 5.52 7.95 3.75
N VAL A 198 6.11 7.01 4.52
CA VAL A 198 7.19 7.36 5.44
C VAL A 198 8.45 7.82 4.71
N ALA A 199 8.74 7.25 3.53
CA ALA A 199 9.87 7.69 2.73
C ALA A 199 9.69 9.14 2.24
N HIS A 200 8.51 9.50 1.77
CA HIS A 200 8.22 10.87 1.34
C HIS A 200 8.44 11.92 2.43
N HIS A 201 8.06 11.61 3.68
CA HIS A 201 8.08 12.60 4.76
C HIS A 201 9.31 12.53 5.65
N PHE A 202 9.90 11.35 5.83
CA PHE A 202 10.91 11.13 6.87
C PHE A 202 12.28 10.73 6.33
N PHE A 203 12.45 10.55 5.01
CA PHE A 203 13.74 10.11 4.48
C PHE A 203 14.87 11.09 4.82
N ALA A 204 14.60 12.41 4.73
CA ALA A 204 15.56 13.43 5.11
C ALA A 204 15.93 13.41 6.62
N CYS A 205 15.02 12.94 7.47
CA CYS A 205 15.29 12.75 8.90
C CYS A 205 16.07 11.46 9.16
N HIS A 206 15.81 10.43 8.36
CA HIS A 206 16.45 9.12 8.47
C HIS A 206 17.90 9.14 7.99
N ASP A 207 18.17 9.75 6.84
CA ASP A 207 19.52 9.81 6.25
C ASP A 207 20.34 10.95 6.87
N PRO A 208 21.43 10.64 7.63
CA PRO A 208 22.30 11.67 8.20
C PRO A 208 23.02 12.54 7.16
N GLN A 209 23.17 12.05 5.93
CA GLN A 209 23.86 12.73 4.83
C GLN A 209 22.91 13.49 3.92
N SER A 210 21.62 13.43 4.17
CA SER A 210 20.63 14.13 3.33
C SER A 210 20.88 15.65 3.34
N PRO A 211 21.03 16.32 2.19
CA PRO A 211 21.18 17.77 2.11
C PRO A 211 19.91 18.51 2.57
N ARG A 212 18.80 17.79 2.70
CA ARG A 212 17.51 18.31 3.20
C ARG A 212 17.28 17.98 4.68
N ARG A 213 18.27 17.43 5.36
CA ARG A 213 18.13 17.07 6.77
C ARG A 213 17.82 18.31 7.61
N PRO A 214 16.74 18.32 8.41
CA PRO A 214 16.44 19.41 9.32
C PRO A 214 17.60 19.61 10.33
N ALA A 215 17.84 20.87 10.72
CA ALA A 215 18.87 21.18 11.71
C ALA A 215 18.67 20.45 13.05
N GLN A 216 17.40 20.18 13.40
CA GLN A 216 17.03 19.40 14.57
C GLN A 216 16.11 18.25 14.12
N VAL A 217 16.50 17.04 14.43
CA VAL A 217 15.74 15.81 14.16
C VAL A 217 15.53 15.08 15.48
N SER A 218 14.28 14.87 15.85
CA SER A 218 13.97 14.08 17.04
C SER A 218 14.32 12.60 16.82
N PRO A 219 14.62 11.85 17.89
CA PRO A 219 14.84 10.40 17.79
C PRO A 219 13.69 9.66 17.11
N THR A 220 12.46 10.07 17.37
CA THR A 220 11.24 9.50 16.75
C THR A 220 11.22 9.72 15.25
N ALA A 221 11.49 10.94 14.79
CA ALA A 221 11.52 11.24 13.34
C ALA A 221 12.68 10.50 12.63
N ALA A 222 13.85 10.40 13.26
CA ALA A 222 14.99 9.67 12.71
C ALA A 222 14.72 8.17 12.56
N ALA A 223 13.97 7.58 13.49
CA ALA A 223 13.65 6.15 13.50
C ALA A 223 12.37 5.80 12.71
N ALA A 224 11.60 6.78 12.25
CA ALA A 224 10.27 6.57 11.68
C ALA A 224 10.29 5.59 10.48
N VAL A 225 11.24 5.75 9.57
CA VAL A 225 11.37 4.88 8.40
C VAL A 225 11.56 3.43 8.84
N GLU A 226 12.55 3.15 9.66
CA GLU A 226 12.82 1.78 10.12
C GLU A 226 11.65 1.19 10.92
N ASN A 227 10.99 1.99 11.75
CA ASN A 227 9.85 1.54 12.55
C ASN A 227 8.66 1.12 11.67
N VAL A 228 8.39 1.84 10.57
CA VAL A 228 7.34 1.45 9.62
C VAL A 228 7.71 0.16 8.90
N TYR A 229 8.96 -0.02 8.47
CA TYR A 229 9.40 -1.28 7.86
C TYR A 229 9.28 -2.48 8.81
N ARG A 230 9.64 -2.30 10.09
CA ARG A 230 9.44 -3.34 11.13
C ARG A 230 7.96 -3.65 11.33
N ALA A 231 7.09 -2.64 11.38
CA ALA A 231 5.66 -2.86 11.50
C ALA A 231 5.08 -3.62 10.29
N VAL A 232 5.58 -3.36 9.07
CA VAL A 232 5.17 -4.14 7.88
C VAL A 232 5.67 -5.57 7.95
N ASP A 233 6.85 -5.83 8.49
CA ASP A 233 7.34 -7.20 8.74
C ASP A 233 6.47 -7.92 9.79
N GLU A 234 6.08 -7.26 10.88
CA GLU A 234 5.14 -7.79 11.87
C GLU A 234 3.76 -8.09 11.25
N ALA A 235 3.28 -7.22 10.36
CA ALA A 235 2.06 -7.44 9.58
C ALA A 235 2.17 -8.70 8.71
N LEU A 236 3.30 -8.88 8.02
CA LEU A 236 3.59 -10.08 7.25
C LEU A 236 3.56 -11.34 8.13
N GLY A 237 4.16 -11.28 9.32
CA GLY A 237 4.13 -12.38 10.30
C GLY A 237 2.71 -12.75 10.75
N LEU A 238 1.85 -11.76 10.99
CA LEU A 238 0.44 -11.99 11.31
C LEU A 238 -0.30 -12.67 10.16
N LEU A 239 -0.09 -12.21 8.92
CA LEU A 239 -0.74 -12.81 7.75
C LEU A 239 -0.25 -14.23 7.50
N GLN A 240 1.04 -14.51 7.67
CA GLN A 240 1.58 -15.88 7.59
C GLN A 240 0.93 -16.84 8.58
N GLN A 241 0.61 -16.39 9.80
CA GLN A 241 -0.07 -17.19 10.82
C GLN A 241 -1.56 -17.38 10.53
N THR A 242 -2.15 -16.54 9.69
CA THR A 242 -3.58 -16.57 9.37
C THR A 242 -3.90 -17.53 8.20
N VAL A 243 -2.94 -17.76 7.32
CA VAL A 243 -3.11 -18.62 6.14
C VAL A 243 -2.56 -20.03 6.38
N SER A 244 -2.95 -20.97 5.51
CA SER A 244 -2.41 -22.35 5.52
C SER A 244 -0.91 -22.36 5.21
N SER A 245 -0.19 -23.33 5.75
CA SER A 245 1.23 -23.59 5.43
C SER A 245 1.50 -23.84 3.94
N ASP A 246 0.48 -24.26 3.20
CA ASP A 246 0.56 -24.54 1.77
C ASP A 246 0.30 -23.31 0.91
N THR A 247 0.03 -22.16 1.54
CA THR A 247 -0.23 -20.91 0.82
C THR A 247 1.07 -20.32 0.26
N ALA A 248 1.09 -20.08 -1.04
CA ALA A 248 2.16 -19.31 -1.67
C ALA A 248 2.05 -17.84 -1.30
N ILE A 249 3.12 -17.24 -0.79
CA ILE A 249 3.17 -15.83 -0.40
C ILE A 249 4.12 -15.09 -1.34
N ILE A 250 3.63 -14.00 -1.93
CA ILE A 250 4.40 -13.10 -2.79
C ILE A 250 4.44 -11.73 -2.14
N VAL A 251 5.64 -11.21 -1.88
CA VAL A 251 5.87 -9.83 -1.45
C VAL A 251 6.46 -9.06 -2.63
N VAL A 252 5.80 -7.98 -3.04
CA VAL A 252 6.20 -7.19 -4.21
C VAL A 252 6.16 -5.70 -3.88
N SER A 253 7.09 -4.93 -4.45
CA SER A 253 7.09 -3.47 -4.44
C SER A 253 6.89 -2.94 -5.85
N ASP A 254 6.11 -1.90 -6.00
CA ASP A 254 5.82 -1.21 -7.27
C ASP A 254 7.02 -0.37 -7.75
N HIS A 255 7.75 0.26 -6.85
CA HIS A 255 8.98 1.02 -7.12
C HIS A 255 9.86 1.05 -5.87
N GLY A 256 11.05 1.56 -6.03
CA GLY A 256 11.95 1.89 -4.92
C GLY A 256 11.72 3.30 -4.40
N SER A 257 12.47 3.66 -3.38
CA SER A 257 12.59 5.04 -2.89
C SER A 257 14.06 5.37 -2.64
N SER A 258 14.41 6.63 -2.78
CA SER A 258 15.74 7.14 -2.46
C SER A 258 15.64 8.55 -1.92
N GLY A 259 16.69 9.02 -1.26
CA GLY A 259 16.76 10.40 -0.82
C GLY A 259 16.66 11.36 -2.00
N ASN A 260 15.75 12.32 -1.92
CA ASN A 260 15.68 13.39 -2.90
C ASN A 260 16.79 14.41 -2.55
N SER A 261 17.95 14.24 -3.17
CA SER A 261 19.11 15.11 -2.98
C SER A 261 19.12 16.30 -3.92
N ASP A 262 18.39 16.21 -5.03
CA ASP A 262 18.43 17.23 -6.07
C ASP A 262 17.42 18.35 -5.81
N ILE A 263 17.78 19.54 -6.27
CA ILE A 263 16.85 20.68 -6.30
C ILE A 263 15.77 20.31 -7.32
N VAL A 264 14.52 20.33 -6.88
CA VAL A 264 13.39 20.15 -7.80
C VAL A 264 13.43 21.30 -8.80
N VAL A 265 13.72 20.99 -10.04
CA VAL A 265 13.52 21.93 -11.14
C VAL A 265 12.04 21.86 -11.50
N HIS A 266 11.36 22.96 -11.38
CA HIS A 266 9.93 23.13 -11.67
C HIS A 266 9.60 23.07 -13.16
#